data_8f750e7348abd737851ba458ad0b5ab6
#
_entry.id   8f750e7348abd737851ba458ad0b5ab6
#
_cell.length_a   1.000
_cell.length_b   1.000
_cell.length_c   1.000
_cell.angle_alpha   90.00
_cell.angle_beta   90.00
_cell.angle_gamma   90.00
#
_symmetry.space_group_name_H-M   'P 1'
#
loop_
_entity.id
_entity.type
_entity.pdbx_description
1 polymer ?
#
loop_
_entity_poly.entity_id
_entity_poly.type
_entity_poly.pdbx_seq_one_letter_code
_entity_poly.pdbx_strand_id
1 'polypeptide(L)'
;GSIFVHSDYRVSYLLRQVLNEIFGEENFVNEIIWTYQRPAAPNQQFFSRVHDTIFWFKKSNNYKFYPDQIRVPHDKKTLDNFKKGLKGSGFGDTDLNVGGKIPEDWWLIAPAYKSTKETLKYPTQKPEKLLERIILATTEENDIVADFFCGSGTTLAVAEKLNRKWIGSDLGKFA
;
A
#
# COMPACT_ATOMS: atom_id res chain seq x y z
N GLY A 1 -10.99 -10.43 -8.10
CA GLY A 1 -9.78 -10.29 -7.27
C GLY A 1 -8.95 -9.09 -7.69
N SER A 2 -7.93 -8.78 -6.88
CA SER A 2 -7.02 -7.64 -7.06
C SER A 2 -5.59 -8.12 -7.24
N ILE A 3 -4.79 -7.35 -7.97
CA ILE A 3 -3.34 -7.50 -8.07
C ILE A 3 -2.66 -6.18 -7.72
N PHE A 4 -1.60 -6.26 -6.93
CA PHE A 4 -0.73 -5.14 -6.59
C PHE A 4 0.68 -5.44 -7.10
N VAL A 5 1.24 -4.53 -7.86
CA VAL A 5 2.58 -4.70 -8.42
C VAL A 5 3.44 -3.50 -8.06
N HIS A 6 4.49 -3.78 -7.29
CA HIS A 6 5.44 -2.78 -6.81
C HIS A 6 6.60 -2.61 -7.79
N SER A 7 7.01 -1.37 -8.00
CA SER A 7 8.23 -1.04 -8.75
C SER A 7 8.86 0.25 -8.27
N ASP A 8 10.14 0.41 -8.56
CA ASP A 8 10.82 1.69 -8.42
C ASP A 8 10.67 2.56 -9.69
N TYR A 9 11.13 3.81 -9.60
CA TYR A 9 11.02 4.81 -10.66
C TYR A 9 11.65 4.41 -12.02
N ARG A 10 12.55 3.42 -12.04
CA ARG A 10 13.29 3.03 -13.27
C ARG A 10 12.42 2.30 -14.26
N VAL A 11 11.43 1.56 -13.77
CA VAL A 11 10.61 0.66 -14.60
C VAL A 11 9.10 0.89 -14.43
N SER A 12 8.68 1.78 -13.54
CA SER A 12 7.25 2.00 -13.25
C SER A 12 6.43 2.32 -14.50
N TYR A 13 6.95 3.16 -15.40
CA TYR A 13 6.27 3.54 -16.63
C TYR A 13 6.06 2.36 -17.60
N LEU A 14 7.06 1.47 -17.74
CA LEU A 14 6.93 0.25 -18.55
C LEU A 14 5.97 -0.74 -17.91
N LEU A 15 6.06 -0.91 -16.60
CA LEU A 15 5.20 -1.81 -15.86
C LEU A 15 3.72 -1.41 -15.99
N ARG A 16 3.42 -0.11 -15.94
CA ARG A 16 2.06 0.37 -16.15
C ARG A 16 1.51 -0.02 -17.53
N GLN A 17 2.33 0.09 -18.59
CA GLN A 17 1.92 -0.31 -19.95
C GLN A 17 1.65 -1.81 -20.03
N VAL A 18 2.56 -2.64 -19.49
CA VAL A 18 2.39 -4.09 -19.45
C VAL A 18 1.13 -4.48 -18.69
N LEU A 19 0.85 -3.86 -17.56
CA LEU A 19 -0.36 -4.13 -16.78
C LEU A 19 -1.64 -3.72 -17.52
N ASN A 20 -1.62 -2.61 -18.27
CA ASN A 20 -2.73 -2.20 -19.13
C ASN A 20 -2.98 -3.23 -20.25
N GLU A 21 -1.93 -3.76 -20.88
CA GLU A 21 -2.05 -4.80 -21.91
C GLU A 21 -2.63 -6.11 -21.35
N ILE A 22 -2.22 -6.51 -20.13
CA ILE A 22 -2.64 -7.78 -19.52
C ILE A 22 -4.04 -7.71 -18.92
N PHE A 23 -4.35 -6.62 -18.23
CA PHE A 23 -5.59 -6.51 -17.43
C PHE A 23 -6.65 -5.62 -18.06
N GLY A 24 -6.30 -4.77 -19.03
CA GLY A 24 -7.12 -3.70 -19.57
C GLY A 24 -7.01 -2.41 -18.76
N GLU A 25 -6.97 -1.27 -19.43
CA GLU A 25 -6.87 0.05 -18.81
C GLU A 25 -8.07 0.35 -17.90
N GLU A 26 -9.26 -0.14 -18.26
CA GLU A 26 -10.51 -0.01 -17.49
C GLU A 26 -10.48 -0.76 -16.15
N ASN A 27 -9.52 -1.66 -15.97
CA ASN A 27 -9.33 -2.42 -14.75
C ASN A 27 -8.26 -1.82 -13.82
N PHE A 28 -7.68 -0.71 -14.21
CA PHE A 28 -6.82 0.09 -13.32
C PHE A 28 -7.65 0.71 -12.19
N VAL A 29 -7.17 0.61 -10.96
CA VAL A 29 -7.84 1.15 -9.78
C VAL A 29 -7.08 2.33 -9.21
N ASN A 30 -5.82 2.14 -8.81
CA ASN A 30 -4.96 3.20 -8.27
C ASN A 30 -3.48 3.02 -8.64
N GLU A 31 -2.80 4.15 -8.71
CA GLU A 31 -1.36 4.25 -8.56
C GLU A 31 -1.07 4.75 -7.14
N ILE A 32 -0.48 3.90 -6.33
CA ILE A 32 -0.18 4.19 -4.93
C ILE A 32 1.29 4.57 -4.82
N ILE A 33 1.56 5.71 -4.23
CA ILE A 33 2.92 6.20 -3.96
C ILE A 33 3.32 5.81 -2.54
N TRP A 34 4.14 4.78 -2.41
CA TRP A 34 4.74 4.45 -1.13
C TRP A 34 5.97 5.32 -0.91
N THR A 35 5.87 6.27 0.02
CA THR A 35 6.94 7.20 0.34
C THR A 35 7.53 6.93 1.71
N TYR A 36 8.81 7.31 1.89
CA TYR A 36 9.55 7.12 3.13
C TYR A 36 10.62 8.20 3.29
N GLN A 37 11.05 8.41 4.53
CA GLN A 37 12.11 9.38 4.83
C GLN A 37 13.48 8.71 4.77
N ARG A 38 14.47 9.44 4.28
CA ARG A 38 15.89 9.08 4.34
C ARG A 38 16.70 10.26 4.85
N PRO A 39 17.83 10.02 5.53
CA PRO A 39 18.78 11.10 5.86
C PRO A 39 19.24 11.81 4.58
N ALA A 40 19.45 13.11 4.68
CA ALA A 40 20.01 13.90 3.58
C ALA A 40 21.42 13.40 3.24
N ALA A 41 21.71 13.28 1.93
CA ALA A 41 23.06 13.00 1.47
C ALA A 41 23.79 14.31 1.19
N PRO A 42 25.02 14.51 1.68
CA PRO A 42 25.82 15.69 1.36
C PRO A 42 26.14 15.74 -0.14
N ASN A 43 26.25 16.95 -0.69
CA ASN A 43 26.62 17.20 -2.09
C ASN A 43 25.69 16.61 -3.16
N GLN A 44 24.41 16.42 -2.85
CA GLN A 44 23.43 15.90 -3.77
C GLN A 44 23.02 16.98 -4.79
N GLN A 45 23.03 16.63 -6.09
CA GLN A 45 22.66 17.52 -7.19
C GLN A 45 21.25 17.26 -7.75
N PHE A 46 20.45 16.47 -7.05
CA PHE A 46 19.08 16.11 -7.43
C PHE A 46 18.23 15.88 -6.18
N PHE A 47 16.92 15.93 -6.30
CA PHE A 47 16.01 15.61 -5.21
C PHE A 47 16.13 14.14 -4.80
N SER A 48 16.16 13.88 -3.48
CA SER A 48 16.20 12.51 -2.96
C SER A 48 15.02 11.69 -3.46
N ARG A 49 15.32 10.52 -4.02
CA ARG A 49 14.30 9.57 -4.43
C ARG A 49 13.87 8.78 -3.20
N VAL A 50 12.68 9.08 -2.71
CA VAL A 50 12.15 8.58 -1.44
C VAL A 50 10.74 8.00 -1.60
N HIS A 51 10.45 7.49 -2.79
CA HIS A 51 9.19 6.80 -3.06
C HIS A 51 9.38 5.67 -4.06
N ASP A 52 8.49 4.73 -3.98
CA ASP A 52 8.25 3.67 -4.94
C ASP A 52 6.76 3.67 -5.33
N THR A 53 6.45 3.07 -6.47
CA THR A 53 5.09 3.00 -7.00
C THR A 53 4.51 1.61 -6.83
N ILE A 54 3.24 1.53 -6.47
CA ILE A 54 2.47 0.29 -6.42
C ILE A 54 1.23 0.47 -7.28
N PHE A 55 1.14 -0.30 -8.35
CA PHE A 55 -0.04 -0.31 -9.22
C PHE A 55 -1.06 -1.30 -8.69
N TRP A 56 -2.30 -0.85 -8.57
CA TRP A 56 -3.44 -1.69 -8.22
C TRP A 56 -4.35 -1.86 -9.44
N PHE A 57 -4.54 -3.12 -9.85
CA PHE A 57 -5.50 -3.52 -10.86
C PHE A 57 -6.51 -4.50 -10.27
N LYS A 58 -7.73 -4.49 -10.80
CA LYS A 58 -8.77 -5.49 -10.53
C LYS A 58 -8.85 -6.47 -11.70
N LYS A 59 -9.27 -7.69 -11.43
CA LYS A 59 -9.52 -8.68 -12.50
C LYS A 59 -10.87 -8.45 -13.19
N SER A 60 -11.84 -7.92 -12.45
CA SER A 60 -13.20 -7.64 -12.92
C SER A 60 -13.88 -6.67 -11.96
N ASN A 61 -15.09 -6.22 -12.30
CA ASN A 61 -15.87 -5.33 -11.42
C ASN A 61 -16.30 -5.99 -10.09
N ASN A 62 -16.25 -7.31 -9.99
CA ASN A 62 -16.44 -8.02 -8.73
C ASN A 62 -15.12 -8.16 -7.97
N TYR A 63 -14.61 -7.05 -7.44
CA TYR A 63 -13.44 -6.98 -6.56
C TYR A 63 -13.85 -6.46 -5.18
N LYS A 64 -13.08 -6.82 -4.16
CA LYS A 64 -13.33 -6.42 -2.78
C LYS A 64 -12.55 -5.13 -2.45
N PHE A 65 -13.18 -4.21 -1.73
CA PHE A 65 -12.53 -3.09 -1.10
C PHE A 65 -13.20 -2.80 0.25
N TYR A 66 -12.43 -2.83 1.32
CA TYR A 66 -12.88 -2.69 2.71
C TYR A 66 -12.31 -1.43 3.36
N PRO A 67 -12.87 -0.24 3.05
CA PRO A 67 -12.32 1.04 3.53
C PRO A 67 -12.26 1.13 5.05
N ASP A 68 -13.21 0.54 5.75
CA ASP A 68 -13.30 0.63 7.21
C ASP A 68 -12.16 -0.11 7.94
N GLN A 69 -11.54 -1.10 7.30
CA GLN A 69 -10.39 -1.82 7.85
C GLN A 69 -9.07 -1.04 7.77
N ILE A 70 -9.02 0.01 6.96
CA ILE A 70 -7.79 0.76 6.67
C ILE A 70 -7.88 2.25 7.00
N ARG A 71 -8.96 2.70 7.67
CA ARG A 71 -9.12 4.09 8.03
C ARG A 71 -7.94 4.61 8.86
N VAL A 72 -7.61 5.87 8.61
CA VAL A 72 -6.61 6.61 9.38
C VAL A 72 -7.26 7.76 10.13
N PRO A 73 -6.75 8.18 11.29
CA PRO A 73 -7.31 9.31 12.02
C PRO A 73 -7.41 10.57 11.15
N HIS A 74 -8.46 11.35 11.36
CA HIS A 74 -8.53 12.70 10.79
C HIS A 74 -7.41 13.57 11.36
N ASP A 75 -6.87 14.45 10.53
CA ASP A 75 -5.91 15.44 11.01
C ASP A 75 -6.57 16.48 11.92
N LYS A 76 -5.77 17.10 12.79
CA LYS A 76 -6.25 18.05 13.80
C LYS A 76 -6.98 19.23 13.17
N LYS A 77 -6.51 19.75 12.04
CA LYS A 77 -7.12 20.89 11.34
C LYS A 77 -8.52 20.54 10.85
N THR A 78 -8.71 19.34 10.29
CA THR A 78 -10.02 18.83 9.88
C THR A 78 -10.97 18.75 11.08
N LEU A 79 -10.53 18.14 12.18
CA LEU A 79 -11.33 18.01 13.39
C LEU A 79 -11.71 19.39 13.97
N ASP A 80 -10.78 20.34 14.01
CA ASP A 80 -11.02 21.70 14.53
C ASP A 80 -11.98 22.49 13.63
N ASN A 81 -11.90 22.33 12.31
CA ASN A 81 -12.80 22.96 11.36
C ASN A 81 -14.24 22.44 11.52
N PHE A 82 -14.41 21.14 11.66
CA PHE A 82 -15.74 20.56 11.88
C PHE A 82 -16.34 20.98 13.22
N LYS A 83 -15.55 21.04 14.31
CA LYS A 83 -16.01 21.56 15.61
C LYS A 83 -16.48 23.01 15.53
N LYS A 84 -15.90 23.83 14.66
CA LYS A 84 -16.28 25.23 14.41
C LYS A 84 -17.46 25.37 13.45
N GLY A 85 -18.03 24.27 12.97
CA GLY A 85 -19.11 24.28 11.97
C GLY A 85 -18.64 24.62 10.56
N LEU A 86 -17.32 24.68 10.31
CA LEU A 86 -16.76 24.88 8.98
C LEU A 86 -16.81 23.55 8.23
N LYS A 87 -17.94 23.27 7.60
CA LYS A 87 -18.05 22.15 6.67
C LYS A 87 -17.38 22.52 5.35
N GLY A 88 -16.61 21.59 4.77
CA GLY A 88 -15.85 21.86 3.55
C GLY A 88 -16.76 22.32 2.40
N SER A 89 -16.35 23.35 1.67
CA SER A 89 -17.05 23.79 0.47
C SER A 89 -17.08 22.64 -0.57
N GLY A 90 -18.28 22.24 -0.99
CA GLY A 90 -18.47 21.19 -2.00
C GLY A 90 -18.86 19.80 -1.45
N PHE A 91 -18.77 19.59 -0.15
CA PHE A 91 -19.34 18.42 0.52
C PHE A 91 -20.58 18.87 1.32
N GLY A 92 -21.71 18.21 1.06
CA GLY A 92 -22.95 18.50 1.80
C GLY A 92 -22.81 18.30 3.31
N ASP A 93 -23.91 18.41 4.05
CA ASP A 93 -23.98 18.26 5.51
C ASP A 93 -23.67 16.83 5.99
N THR A 94 -22.47 16.33 5.68
CA THR A 94 -22.01 15.00 6.13
C THR A 94 -21.11 15.15 7.33
N ASP A 95 -21.41 14.40 8.39
CA ASP A 95 -20.54 14.30 9.55
C ASP A 95 -19.25 13.53 9.20
N LEU A 96 -18.18 13.84 9.93
CA LEU A 96 -16.95 13.07 9.84
C LEU A 96 -17.19 11.62 10.30
N ASN A 97 -16.66 10.68 9.54
CA ASN A 97 -16.70 9.29 9.97
C ASN A 97 -15.89 9.11 11.26
N VAL A 98 -16.54 8.54 12.29
CA VAL A 98 -15.94 8.34 13.63
C VAL A 98 -14.68 7.48 13.57
N GLY A 99 -14.63 6.53 12.64
CA GLY A 99 -13.45 5.65 12.42
C GLY A 99 -12.28 6.32 11.70
N GLY A 100 -12.45 7.59 11.26
CA GLY A 100 -11.43 8.29 10.50
C GLY A 100 -11.69 8.32 8.99
N LYS A 101 -10.72 8.80 8.22
CA LYS A 101 -10.81 8.92 6.75
C LYS A 101 -10.17 7.70 6.07
N ILE A 102 -10.62 7.40 4.85
CA ILE A 102 -9.89 6.48 3.96
C ILE A 102 -8.53 7.13 3.64
N PRO A 103 -7.40 6.41 3.74
CA PRO A 103 -6.11 6.98 3.38
C PRO A 103 -6.08 7.36 1.89
N GLU A 104 -5.36 8.42 1.60
CA GLU A 104 -5.04 8.82 0.24
C GLU A 104 -4.15 7.77 -0.43
N ASP A 105 -3.88 7.93 -1.73
CA ASP A 105 -3.02 7.06 -2.54
C ASP A 105 -1.51 7.32 -2.36
N TRP A 106 -1.12 8.19 -1.45
CA TRP A 106 0.27 8.36 -1.03
C TRP A 106 0.47 7.92 0.43
N TRP A 107 1.42 7.01 0.67
CA TRP A 107 1.56 6.35 1.97
C TRP A 107 2.95 6.59 2.56
N LEU A 108 3.03 7.34 3.63
CA LEU A 108 4.27 7.50 4.40
C LEU A 108 4.42 6.31 5.36
N ILE A 109 5.17 5.30 4.93
CA ILE A 109 5.45 4.09 5.71
C ILE A 109 6.96 3.85 5.69
N ALA A 110 7.56 3.78 6.88
CA ALA A 110 8.99 3.52 7.01
C ALA A 110 9.34 2.13 6.42
N PRO A 111 10.44 2.00 5.66
CA PRO A 111 10.95 0.71 5.23
C PRO A 111 11.38 -0.16 6.40
N ALA A 112 11.44 -1.47 6.19
CA ALA A 112 12.02 -2.41 7.15
C ALA A 112 13.54 -2.20 7.23
N TYR A 113 13.98 -1.34 8.14
CA TYR A 113 15.40 -1.09 8.35
C TYR A 113 16.04 -2.19 9.21
N LYS A 114 17.36 -2.36 9.08
CA LYS A 114 18.16 -3.35 9.83
C LYS A 114 18.01 -3.26 11.36
N SER A 115 17.54 -2.12 11.87
CA SER A 115 17.34 -1.86 13.30
C SER A 115 15.92 -2.15 13.80
N THR A 116 14.98 -2.52 12.93
CA THR A 116 13.61 -2.84 13.34
C THR A 116 13.47 -4.30 13.77
N LYS A 117 12.53 -4.60 14.66
CA LYS A 117 12.30 -5.98 15.16
C LYS A 117 11.79 -6.92 14.07
N GLU A 118 11.18 -6.38 13.02
CA GLU A 118 10.63 -7.16 11.90
C GLU A 118 11.68 -7.56 10.85
N THR A 119 12.91 -6.98 10.93
CA THR A 119 13.90 -7.21 9.88
C THR A 119 14.49 -8.61 9.92
N LEU A 120 14.43 -9.30 8.79
CA LEU A 120 15.10 -10.58 8.53
C LEU A 120 16.45 -10.38 7.82
N LYS A 121 16.89 -9.12 7.64
CA LYS A 121 18.10 -8.74 6.89
C LYS A 121 18.05 -9.11 5.40
N TYR A 122 16.87 -9.37 4.87
CA TYR A 122 16.67 -9.59 3.44
C TYR A 122 16.75 -8.26 2.69
N PRO A 123 17.54 -8.14 1.60
CA PRO A 123 17.88 -6.83 1.00
C PRO A 123 16.70 -5.99 0.54
N THR A 124 15.61 -6.60 0.12
CA THR A 124 14.43 -5.93 -0.44
C THR A 124 13.17 -6.15 0.40
N GLN A 125 13.34 -6.51 1.68
CA GLN A 125 12.21 -6.74 2.58
C GLN A 125 11.28 -5.54 2.63
N LYS A 126 10.00 -5.80 2.46
CA LYS A 126 8.95 -4.80 2.63
C LYS A 126 8.51 -4.72 4.08
N PRO A 127 8.11 -3.54 4.59
CA PRO A 127 7.57 -3.43 5.94
C PRO A 127 6.21 -4.11 6.05
N GLU A 128 5.96 -4.81 7.16
CA GLU A 128 4.69 -5.49 7.42
C GLU A 128 3.49 -4.55 7.29
N LYS A 129 3.61 -3.31 7.79
CA LYS A 129 2.56 -2.29 7.75
C LYS A 129 2.08 -1.95 6.34
N LEU A 130 2.97 -2.04 5.34
CA LEU A 130 2.61 -1.82 3.94
C LEU A 130 1.68 -2.93 3.43
N LEU A 131 2.08 -4.18 3.69
CA LEU A 131 1.34 -5.36 3.24
C LEU A 131 0.06 -5.55 4.04
N GLU A 132 0.06 -5.25 5.34
CA GLU A 132 -1.13 -5.24 6.18
C GLU A 132 -2.22 -4.33 5.59
N ARG A 133 -1.87 -3.10 5.21
CA ARG A 133 -2.82 -2.17 4.59
C ARG A 133 -3.42 -2.71 3.28
N ILE A 134 -2.59 -3.29 2.41
CA ILE A 134 -3.04 -3.87 1.14
C ILE A 134 -3.98 -5.06 1.39
N ILE A 135 -3.59 -5.98 2.27
CA ILE A 135 -4.34 -7.19 2.56
C ILE A 135 -5.67 -6.86 3.23
N LEU A 136 -5.66 -5.98 4.24
CA LEU A 136 -6.91 -5.53 4.90
C LEU A 136 -7.84 -4.80 3.94
N ALA A 137 -7.30 -3.99 3.03
CA ALA A 137 -8.11 -3.25 2.07
C ALA A 137 -8.88 -4.15 1.10
N THR A 138 -8.38 -5.35 0.79
CA THR A 138 -8.88 -6.11 -0.37
C THR A 138 -9.23 -7.56 -0.08
N THR A 139 -9.10 -8.00 1.16
CA THR A 139 -9.40 -9.38 1.57
C THR A 139 -10.16 -9.47 2.87
N GLU A 140 -10.85 -10.58 3.08
CA GLU A 140 -11.44 -11.02 4.35
C GLU A 140 -10.69 -12.22 4.91
N GLU A 141 -11.00 -12.59 6.15
CA GLU A 141 -10.49 -13.83 6.75
C GLU A 141 -10.80 -15.05 5.85
N ASN A 142 -9.84 -15.97 5.76
CA ASN A 142 -9.86 -17.15 4.89
C ASN A 142 -9.77 -16.88 3.38
N ASP A 143 -9.71 -15.63 2.91
CA ASP A 143 -9.34 -15.34 1.52
C ASP A 143 -7.89 -15.76 1.24
N ILE A 144 -7.59 -15.99 -0.05
CA ILE A 144 -6.24 -16.39 -0.49
C ILE A 144 -5.44 -15.16 -0.89
N VAL A 145 -4.27 -15.01 -0.29
CA VAL A 145 -3.23 -14.04 -0.68
C VAL A 145 -2.11 -14.81 -1.38
N ALA A 146 -1.74 -14.41 -2.59
CA ALA A 146 -0.67 -15.04 -3.35
C ALA A 146 0.46 -14.05 -3.61
N ASP A 147 1.71 -14.48 -3.39
CA ASP A 147 2.92 -13.71 -3.70
C ASP A 147 3.95 -14.63 -4.36
N PHE A 148 4.12 -14.47 -5.67
CA PHE A 148 5.01 -15.32 -6.47
C PHE A 148 6.45 -14.80 -6.52
N PHE A 149 6.75 -13.70 -5.83
CA PHE A 149 8.07 -13.10 -5.65
C PHE A 149 8.27 -12.75 -4.18
N CYS A 150 7.94 -13.70 -3.28
CA CYS A 150 7.73 -13.45 -1.85
C CYS A 150 9.02 -13.03 -1.09
N GLY A 151 10.20 -13.26 -1.65
CA GLY A 151 11.46 -12.85 -1.06
C GLY A 151 11.61 -13.32 0.39
N SER A 152 11.58 -12.37 1.33
CA SER A 152 11.64 -12.67 2.77
C SER A 152 10.36 -13.28 3.36
N GLY A 153 9.32 -13.49 2.54
CA GLY A 153 8.04 -14.04 2.99
C GLY A 153 7.17 -13.06 3.80
N THR A 154 7.46 -11.76 3.79
CA THR A 154 6.68 -10.79 4.59
C THR A 154 5.19 -10.78 4.23
N THR A 155 4.85 -10.88 2.95
CA THR A 155 3.44 -10.97 2.51
C THR A 155 2.73 -12.16 3.15
N LEU A 156 3.39 -13.31 3.17
CA LEU A 156 2.86 -14.56 3.70
C LEU A 156 2.69 -14.50 5.22
N ALA A 157 3.70 -13.96 5.90
CA ALA A 157 3.67 -13.77 7.36
C ALA A 157 2.54 -12.81 7.79
N VAL A 158 2.31 -11.73 7.04
CA VAL A 158 1.21 -10.80 7.32
C VAL A 158 -0.14 -11.45 7.01
N ALA A 159 -0.27 -12.20 5.90
CA ALA A 159 -1.49 -12.92 5.57
C ALA A 159 -1.86 -13.93 6.67
N GLU A 160 -0.89 -14.69 7.19
CA GLU A 160 -1.07 -15.61 8.32
C GLU A 160 -1.53 -14.88 9.59
N LYS A 161 -0.86 -13.78 9.99
CA LYS A 161 -1.25 -12.96 11.15
C LYS A 161 -2.68 -12.43 11.07
N LEU A 162 -3.18 -12.23 9.84
CA LEU A 162 -4.51 -11.69 9.57
C LEU A 162 -5.54 -12.80 9.29
N ASN A 163 -5.24 -14.07 9.51
CA ASN A 163 -6.10 -15.22 9.24
C ASN A 163 -6.48 -15.37 7.76
N ARG A 164 -5.59 -14.98 6.84
CA ARG A 164 -5.73 -15.25 5.41
C ARG A 164 -4.95 -16.50 5.04
N LYS A 165 -5.47 -17.27 4.11
CA LYS A 165 -4.71 -18.36 3.46
C LYS A 165 -3.67 -17.73 2.53
N TRP A 166 -2.54 -18.38 2.35
CA TRP A 166 -1.49 -17.82 1.51
C TRP A 166 -0.84 -18.88 0.60
N ILE A 167 -0.31 -18.39 -0.52
CA ILE A 167 0.51 -19.13 -1.46
C ILE A 167 1.70 -18.26 -1.79
N GLY A 168 2.91 -18.80 -1.67
CA GLY A 168 4.14 -18.08 -1.98
C GLY A 168 5.11 -18.90 -2.80
N SER A 169 5.89 -18.22 -3.64
CA SER A 169 7.03 -18.78 -4.32
C SER A 169 8.12 -17.73 -4.50
N ASP A 170 9.36 -18.18 -4.61
CA ASP A 170 10.52 -17.35 -4.95
C ASP A 170 11.61 -18.23 -5.58
N LEU A 171 12.53 -17.59 -6.32
CA LEU A 171 13.70 -18.27 -6.88
C LEU A 171 14.90 -18.28 -5.91
N GLY A 172 14.84 -17.48 -4.85
CA GLY A 172 15.90 -17.33 -3.86
C GLY A 172 16.02 -18.56 -2.94
N LYS A 173 17.26 -18.99 -2.65
CA LYS A 173 17.51 -20.09 -1.69
C LYS A 173 17.13 -19.75 -0.24
N PHE A 174 16.83 -18.49 0.04
CA PHE A 174 16.55 -17.96 1.39
C PHE A 174 15.17 -17.28 1.46
N ALA A 175 14.27 -17.59 0.53
CA ALA A 175 12.89 -17.13 0.53
C ALA A 175 11.99 -18.11 1.30
#